data_bd0094bf0a9f587c58f46524356d0eca
#
_entry.id   bd0094bf0a9f587c58f46524356d0eca
#
_cell.length_a   1.000
_cell.length_b   1.000
_cell.length_c   1.000
_cell.angle_alpha   90.00
_cell.angle_beta   90.00
_cell.angle_gamma   90.00
#
_symmetry.space_group_name_H-M   'P 1'
#
loop_
_entity.id
_entity.type
_entity.pdbx_description
1 polymer ?
#
loop_
_entity_poly.entity_id
_entity_poly.type
_entity_poly.pdbx_seq_one_letter_code
_entity_poly.pdbx_strand_id
1 'polypeptide(L)'
;MIKHQASHIMIMKNVVLQVALDILELKRALQIAQESLEGGADWIEVGTPLIKSEGMQSIRSVRDHFPDSVIVADMKVADTGTMEVEMAAKAGANIVCILADADDSVIAEAVQAARLYGVRIMADLINVKDPLSRAHELEVMGVDIMCAHAGIDQQMTGKTSLELLKSLSDQVHIPLAIAGGIDADGAADAVRYGAEIVIVGGWITRSADVTGSTRKIRSELDNPSIKSVEKKSPDKEILALLMQVSAPNVSDAMHRKGAMSGIVSICGNVKMVGRAVTVQTLAGDWAKPVEAIDVARKDEVIVINNDGATHIAPWGELATLSCVIKGIAGVVIDGAIRDVDDIKAMKYPLFAKAVVPNAGEPKGFGEINAEIQCGGQAVRPGDWITGDESGVVVIPVGRAYEIARRALEIKKNEERIREEIRRGSTLSEVAELIKWEKK
;
A
#
# COMPACT_ATOMS: atom_id res chain seq x y z
N MET A 1 29.02 -9.59 -47.87
CA MET A 1 27.72 -9.25 -47.26
C MET A 1 27.96 -8.87 -45.82
N ILE A 2 28.17 -7.59 -45.55
CA ILE A 2 28.40 -7.05 -44.22
C ILE A 2 27.05 -6.47 -43.76
N LYS A 3 26.41 -7.13 -42.78
CA LYS A 3 25.19 -6.62 -42.15
C LYS A 3 25.57 -5.46 -41.23
N HIS A 4 25.16 -4.25 -41.62
CA HIS A 4 25.13 -3.12 -40.70
C HIS A 4 24.14 -3.40 -39.57
N GLN A 5 24.68 -3.64 -38.36
CA GLN A 5 23.93 -3.43 -37.14
C GLN A 5 23.90 -1.90 -36.90
N ALA A 6 22.77 -1.31 -37.22
CA ALA A 6 22.46 0.05 -36.74
C ALA A 6 22.22 -0.03 -35.24
N SER A 7 23.22 0.34 -34.44
CA SER A 7 23.05 0.65 -33.04
C SER A 7 22.21 1.92 -32.95
N HIS A 8 20.93 1.76 -32.57
CA HIS A 8 20.12 2.87 -32.12
C HIS A 8 20.74 3.35 -30.80
N ILE A 9 21.58 4.36 -30.89
CA ILE A 9 21.89 5.21 -29.72
C ILE A 9 20.60 5.99 -29.46
N MET A 10 19.79 5.46 -28.55
CA MET A 10 18.64 6.15 -28.00
C MET A 10 19.23 7.37 -27.26
N ILE A 11 19.06 8.57 -27.81
CA ILE A 11 19.33 9.82 -27.10
C ILE A 11 18.33 9.79 -25.92
N MET A 12 18.83 9.51 -24.70
CA MET A 12 18.01 9.47 -23.50
C MET A 12 17.45 10.88 -23.30
N LYS A 13 16.19 11.10 -23.67
CA LYS A 13 15.41 12.24 -23.25
C LYS A 13 15.40 12.24 -21.72
N ASN A 14 15.78 13.35 -21.08
CA ASN A 14 15.68 13.46 -19.62
C ASN A 14 14.23 13.23 -19.20
N VAL A 15 13.97 12.11 -18.52
CA VAL A 15 12.63 11.78 -17.99
C VAL A 15 12.33 12.72 -16.83
N VAL A 16 11.16 13.34 -16.84
CA VAL A 16 10.72 14.26 -15.81
C VAL A 16 10.33 13.50 -14.54
N LEU A 17 10.88 13.91 -13.40
CA LEU A 17 10.41 13.50 -12.07
C LEU A 17 9.42 14.54 -11.55
N GLN A 18 8.16 14.16 -11.47
CA GLN A 18 7.09 14.94 -10.87
C GLN A 18 6.77 14.39 -9.48
N VAL A 19 6.78 15.27 -8.46
CA VAL A 19 6.44 14.88 -7.09
C VAL A 19 5.05 15.39 -6.72
N ALA A 20 4.14 14.44 -6.40
CA ALA A 20 2.75 14.74 -6.05
C ALA A 20 2.59 14.95 -4.54
N LEU A 21 2.15 16.16 -4.16
CA LEU A 21 1.90 16.58 -2.78
C LEU A 21 0.47 16.16 -2.33
N ASP A 22 0.27 14.84 -2.17
CA ASP A 22 -1.00 14.24 -1.73
C ASP A 22 -1.14 14.27 -0.20
N ILE A 23 -1.14 15.45 0.37
CA ILE A 23 -1.26 15.71 1.82
C ILE A 23 -2.28 16.83 2.06
N LEU A 24 -2.69 17.03 3.31
CA LEU A 24 -3.78 17.97 3.62
C LEU A 24 -3.30 19.33 4.10
N GLU A 25 -2.05 19.45 4.57
CA GLU A 25 -1.52 20.64 5.22
C GLU A 25 -0.52 21.38 4.33
N LEU A 26 -0.82 22.64 4.05
CA LEU A 26 -0.02 23.49 3.16
C LEU A 26 1.43 23.69 3.64
N LYS A 27 1.63 23.94 4.94
CA LYS A 27 2.97 24.15 5.50
C LYS A 27 3.89 22.96 5.26
N ARG A 28 3.37 21.76 5.50
CA ARG A 28 4.14 20.52 5.26
C ARG A 28 4.33 20.26 3.76
N ALA A 29 3.34 20.61 2.93
CA ALA A 29 3.46 20.50 1.47
C ALA A 29 4.61 21.35 0.93
N LEU A 30 4.75 22.59 1.38
CA LEU A 30 5.85 23.47 1.00
C LEU A 30 7.21 22.95 1.41
N GLN A 31 7.30 22.37 2.62
CA GLN A 31 8.54 21.76 3.09
C GLN A 31 8.91 20.52 2.24
N ILE A 32 7.96 19.63 1.94
CA ILE A 32 8.19 18.44 1.08
C ILE A 32 8.57 18.88 -0.33
N ALA A 33 7.94 19.92 -0.88
CA ALA A 33 8.29 20.45 -2.18
C ALA A 33 9.76 20.90 -2.22
N GLN A 34 10.21 21.66 -1.20
CA GLN A 34 11.59 22.11 -1.09
C GLN A 34 12.56 20.91 -1.00
N GLU A 35 12.29 19.96 -0.08
CA GLU A 35 13.10 18.75 0.11
C GLU A 35 13.15 17.90 -1.18
N SER A 36 12.06 17.86 -1.96
CA SER A 36 11.98 17.14 -3.23
C SER A 36 12.80 17.81 -4.34
N LEU A 37 12.72 19.14 -4.46
CA LEU A 37 13.54 19.90 -5.43
C LEU A 37 15.04 19.73 -5.13
N GLU A 38 15.44 19.77 -3.85
CA GLU A 38 16.82 19.49 -3.43
C GLU A 38 17.25 18.04 -3.73
N GLY A 39 16.31 17.13 -3.79
CA GLY A 39 16.50 15.72 -4.19
C GLY A 39 16.56 15.49 -5.69
N GLY A 40 16.27 16.51 -6.53
CA GLY A 40 16.31 16.43 -7.99
C GLY A 40 14.95 16.18 -8.64
N ALA A 41 13.84 16.59 -8.00
CA ALA A 41 12.54 16.69 -8.67
C ALA A 41 12.55 17.83 -9.69
N ASP A 42 11.89 17.61 -10.84
CA ASP A 42 11.76 18.60 -11.90
C ASP A 42 10.46 19.41 -11.77
N TRP A 43 9.37 18.73 -11.42
CA TRP A 43 8.03 19.31 -11.31
C TRP A 43 7.42 19.04 -9.95
N ILE A 44 6.63 20.00 -9.47
CA ILE A 44 5.84 19.89 -8.25
C ILE A 44 4.36 19.84 -8.61
N GLU A 45 3.68 18.82 -8.12
CA GLU A 45 2.23 18.68 -8.27
C GLU A 45 1.53 19.02 -6.96
N VAL A 46 0.62 20.00 -7.05
CA VAL A 46 -0.35 20.27 -5.97
C VAL A 46 -1.46 19.24 -6.08
N GLY A 47 -1.41 18.22 -5.21
CA GLY A 47 -2.30 17.07 -5.29
C GLY A 47 -3.76 17.41 -4.99
N THR A 48 -4.68 16.61 -5.51
CA THR A 48 -6.13 16.78 -5.29
C THR A 48 -6.50 16.93 -3.80
N PRO A 49 -5.92 16.12 -2.87
CA PRO A 49 -6.23 16.27 -1.44
C PRO A 49 -5.86 17.66 -0.89
N LEU A 50 -4.71 18.19 -1.29
CA LEU A 50 -4.25 19.50 -0.87
C LEU A 50 -5.12 20.64 -1.43
N ILE A 51 -5.49 20.56 -2.71
CA ILE A 51 -6.40 21.51 -3.35
C ILE A 51 -7.77 21.52 -2.66
N LYS A 52 -8.29 20.33 -2.33
CA LYS A 52 -9.60 20.21 -1.63
C LYS A 52 -9.56 20.68 -0.18
N SER A 53 -8.41 20.56 0.49
CA SER A 53 -8.22 21.03 1.87
C SER A 53 -8.01 22.53 1.96
N GLU A 54 -7.16 23.11 1.10
CA GLU A 54 -6.65 24.48 1.22
C GLU A 54 -7.14 25.42 0.08
N GLY A 55 -7.90 24.87 -0.88
CA GLY A 55 -8.40 25.62 -2.04
C GLY A 55 -7.30 26.08 -2.99
N MET A 56 -7.63 27.03 -3.86
CA MET A 56 -6.68 27.61 -4.84
C MET A 56 -5.49 28.32 -4.17
N GLN A 57 -5.59 28.58 -2.86
CA GLN A 57 -4.47 29.17 -2.11
C GLN A 57 -3.27 28.22 -2.06
N SER A 58 -3.49 26.89 -2.09
CA SER A 58 -2.41 25.90 -2.16
C SER A 58 -1.53 26.11 -3.40
N ILE A 59 -2.14 26.30 -4.57
CA ILE A 59 -1.42 26.52 -5.84
C ILE A 59 -0.67 27.86 -5.80
N ARG A 60 -1.34 28.95 -5.33
CA ARG A 60 -0.69 30.27 -5.19
C ARG A 60 0.52 30.21 -4.28
N SER A 61 0.38 29.58 -3.13
CA SER A 61 1.46 29.45 -2.16
C SER A 61 2.64 28.64 -2.68
N VAL A 62 2.39 27.55 -3.43
CA VAL A 62 3.48 26.78 -4.07
C VAL A 62 4.15 27.64 -5.15
N ARG A 63 3.38 28.40 -5.97
CA ARG A 63 3.94 29.34 -6.97
C ARG A 63 4.79 30.43 -6.33
N ASP A 64 4.31 31.03 -5.24
CA ASP A 64 5.03 32.10 -4.55
C ASP A 64 6.37 31.62 -3.95
N HIS A 65 6.41 30.37 -3.44
CA HIS A 65 7.64 29.79 -2.88
C HIS A 65 8.60 29.24 -3.94
N PHE A 66 8.08 28.77 -5.08
CA PHE A 66 8.85 28.14 -6.15
C PHE A 66 8.54 28.79 -7.52
N PRO A 67 8.93 30.06 -7.73
CA PRO A 67 8.53 30.83 -8.90
C PRO A 67 9.03 30.26 -10.23
N ASP A 68 10.17 29.58 -10.21
CA ASP A 68 10.82 29.01 -11.41
C ASP A 68 10.44 27.54 -11.68
N SER A 69 9.71 26.90 -10.76
CA SER A 69 9.33 25.48 -10.90
C SER A 69 8.12 25.31 -11.81
N VAL A 70 8.05 24.19 -12.52
CA VAL A 70 6.82 23.77 -13.18
C VAL A 70 5.85 23.25 -12.12
N ILE A 71 4.67 23.86 -12.07
CA ILE A 71 3.61 23.50 -11.12
C ILE A 71 2.46 22.84 -11.86
N VAL A 72 2.13 21.63 -11.42
CA VAL A 72 0.98 20.85 -11.89
C VAL A 72 -0.14 20.97 -10.88
N ALA A 73 -1.34 21.34 -11.32
CA ALA A 73 -2.54 21.36 -10.49
C ALA A 73 -3.38 20.10 -10.75
N ASP A 74 -3.39 19.17 -9.81
CA ASP A 74 -4.21 17.93 -9.91
C ASP A 74 -5.67 18.23 -9.53
N MET A 75 -6.33 18.99 -10.40
CA MET A 75 -7.72 19.41 -10.22
C MET A 75 -8.72 18.28 -10.36
N LYS A 76 -8.38 17.26 -11.17
CA LYS A 76 -9.29 16.20 -11.62
C LYS A 76 -10.62 16.75 -12.13
N VAL A 77 -10.51 17.75 -13.03
CA VAL A 77 -11.66 18.42 -13.63
C VAL A 77 -12.58 17.38 -14.27
N ALA A 78 -13.85 17.40 -13.89
CA ALA A 78 -14.89 16.51 -14.39
C ALA A 78 -16.09 17.28 -14.95
N ASP A 79 -16.21 18.58 -14.64
CA ASP A 79 -17.27 19.49 -15.07
C ASP A 79 -16.69 20.92 -15.15
N THR A 80 -17.41 21.85 -15.80
CA THR A 80 -17.03 23.27 -15.89
C THR A 80 -15.57 23.52 -16.34
N GLY A 81 -15.13 22.82 -17.40
CA GLY A 81 -13.74 22.78 -17.88
C GLY A 81 -13.08 24.15 -18.01
N THR A 82 -13.77 25.12 -18.63
CA THR A 82 -13.25 26.48 -18.79
C THR A 82 -12.97 27.15 -17.44
N MET A 83 -13.91 27.09 -16.49
CA MET A 83 -13.80 27.77 -15.20
C MET A 83 -12.68 27.18 -14.35
N GLU A 84 -12.61 25.86 -14.22
CA GLU A 84 -11.62 25.21 -13.36
C GLU A 84 -10.18 25.36 -13.91
N VAL A 85 -10.00 25.29 -15.24
CA VAL A 85 -8.70 25.53 -15.88
C VAL A 85 -8.29 27.00 -15.69
N GLU A 86 -9.21 27.96 -15.87
CA GLU A 86 -8.95 29.38 -15.60
C GLU A 86 -8.51 29.62 -14.14
N MET A 87 -9.22 29.02 -13.18
CA MET A 87 -8.89 29.15 -11.75
C MET A 87 -7.48 28.63 -11.44
N ALA A 88 -7.11 27.46 -11.94
CA ALA A 88 -5.80 26.88 -11.74
C ALA A 88 -4.69 27.69 -12.43
N ALA A 89 -4.91 28.12 -13.67
CA ALA A 89 -3.97 28.96 -14.42
C ALA A 89 -3.70 30.31 -13.72
N LYS A 90 -4.76 31.01 -13.28
CA LYS A 90 -4.65 32.25 -12.52
C LYS A 90 -4.03 32.10 -11.14
N ALA A 91 -4.11 30.87 -10.56
CA ALA A 91 -3.40 30.55 -9.33
C ALA A 91 -1.92 30.25 -9.54
N GLY A 92 -1.44 30.12 -10.80
CA GLY A 92 -0.03 29.93 -11.14
C GLY A 92 0.35 28.51 -11.58
N ALA A 93 -0.61 27.66 -11.92
CA ALA A 93 -0.34 26.34 -12.51
C ALA A 93 0.24 26.50 -13.93
N ASN A 94 1.14 25.58 -14.32
CA ASN A 94 1.62 25.42 -15.69
C ASN A 94 0.88 24.29 -16.42
N ILE A 95 0.40 23.31 -15.66
CA ILE A 95 -0.31 22.13 -16.18
C ILE A 95 -1.53 21.92 -15.28
N VAL A 96 -2.68 21.61 -15.89
CA VAL A 96 -3.93 21.31 -15.18
C VAL A 96 -4.36 19.89 -15.52
N CYS A 97 -4.60 19.06 -14.49
CA CYS A 97 -5.05 17.69 -14.68
C CYS A 97 -6.58 17.65 -14.74
N ILE A 98 -7.09 16.93 -15.77
CA ILE A 98 -8.50 16.64 -15.97
C ILE A 98 -8.74 15.14 -15.91
N LEU A 99 -9.96 14.71 -15.60
CA LEU A 99 -10.35 13.30 -15.72
C LEU A 99 -10.61 12.96 -17.20
N ALA A 100 -9.98 11.89 -17.66
CA ALA A 100 -10.14 11.41 -19.04
C ALA A 100 -11.53 10.84 -19.32
N ASP A 101 -12.28 10.44 -18.30
CA ASP A 101 -13.67 9.97 -18.38
C ASP A 101 -14.73 11.09 -18.27
N ALA A 102 -14.31 12.37 -18.18
CA ALA A 102 -15.21 13.50 -18.28
C ALA A 102 -15.86 13.56 -19.67
N ASP A 103 -17.00 14.29 -19.76
CA ASP A 103 -17.71 14.52 -21.02
C ASP A 103 -16.81 15.25 -22.04
N ASP A 104 -16.96 14.90 -23.33
CA ASP A 104 -16.14 15.48 -24.39
C ASP A 104 -16.27 17.00 -24.47
N SER A 105 -17.43 17.55 -24.17
CA SER A 105 -17.64 19.00 -24.11
C SER A 105 -16.80 19.68 -23.03
N VAL A 106 -16.69 19.07 -21.85
CA VAL A 106 -15.86 19.55 -20.74
C VAL A 106 -14.39 19.53 -21.11
N ILE A 107 -13.93 18.45 -21.75
CA ILE A 107 -12.55 18.31 -22.21
C ILE A 107 -12.21 19.34 -23.29
N ALA A 108 -13.09 19.51 -24.28
CA ALA A 108 -12.92 20.52 -25.34
C ALA A 108 -12.84 21.94 -24.77
N GLU A 109 -13.70 22.29 -23.82
CA GLU A 109 -13.66 23.56 -23.11
C GLU A 109 -12.37 23.74 -22.29
N ALA A 110 -11.92 22.68 -21.59
CA ALA A 110 -10.68 22.71 -20.83
C ALA A 110 -9.46 22.95 -21.74
N VAL A 111 -9.38 22.25 -22.87
CA VAL A 111 -8.30 22.44 -23.86
C VAL A 111 -8.34 23.85 -24.46
N GLN A 112 -9.52 24.38 -24.75
CA GLN A 112 -9.65 25.76 -25.25
C GLN A 112 -9.21 26.80 -24.20
N ALA A 113 -9.62 26.63 -22.95
CA ALA A 113 -9.22 27.49 -21.85
C ALA A 113 -7.70 27.41 -21.62
N ALA A 114 -7.11 26.23 -21.67
CA ALA A 114 -5.67 26.05 -21.53
C ALA A 114 -4.87 26.84 -22.57
N ARG A 115 -5.30 26.83 -23.81
CA ARG A 115 -4.71 27.64 -24.88
C ARG A 115 -4.86 29.15 -24.60
N LEU A 116 -6.00 29.60 -24.06
CA LEU A 116 -6.25 30.99 -23.73
C LEU A 116 -5.37 31.48 -22.58
N TYR A 117 -5.18 30.67 -21.56
CA TYR A 117 -4.43 31.04 -20.35
C TYR A 117 -2.96 30.60 -20.38
N GLY A 118 -2.48 29.93 -21.43
CA GLY A 118 -1.09 29.53 -21.61
C GLY A 118 -0.65 28.39 -20.69
N VAL A 119 -1.57 27.51 -20.32
CA VAL A 119 -1.29 26.27 -19.57
C VAL A 119 -1.45 25.04 -20.46
N ARG A 120 -1.01 23.87 -20.00
CA ARG A 120 -1.18 22.59 -20.68
C ARG A 120 -2.21 21.72 -19.94
N ILE A 121 -2.84 20.78 -20.67
CA ILE A 121 -3.77 19.81 -20.12
C ILE A 121 -3.09 18.46 -20.01
N MET A 122 -3.18 17.84 -18.83
CA MET A 122 -2.85 16.43 -18.58
C MET A 122 -4.15 15.66 -18.34
N ALA A 123 -4.45 14.68 -19.19
CA ALA A 123 -5.62 13.82 -19.00
C ALA A 123 -5.27 12.57 -18.19
N ASP A 124 -5.96 12.39 -17.07
CA ASP A 124 -5.79 11.25 -16.15
C ASP A 124 -6.71 10.10 -16.54
N LEU A 125 -6.14 8.96 -16.96
CA LEU A 125 -6.87 7.76 -17.37
C LEU A 125 -7.38 6.90 -16.20
N ILE A 126 -7.34 7.41 -14.99
CA ILE A 126 -7.90 6.73 -13.81
C ILE A 126 -9.37 6.33 -14.08
N ASN A 127 -9.73 5.07 -13.77
CA ASN A 127 -11.08 4.53 -13.92
C ASN A 127 -11.65 4.43 -15.36
N VAL A 128 -10.93 4.85 -16.38
CA VAL A 128 -11.35 4.67 -17.78
C VAL A 128 -11.48 3.18 -18.12
N LYS A 129 -12.58 2.76 -18.70
CA LYS A 129 -12.87 1.34 -19.01
C LYS A 129 -12.09 0.84 -20.23
N ASP A 130 -12.00 1.66 -21.27
CA ASP A 130 -11.22 1.41 -22.47
C ASP A 130 -10.19 2.55 -22.64
N PRO A 131 -9.04 2.45 -21.95
CA PRO A 131 -8.08 3.53 -21.91
C PRO A 131 -7.38 3.78 -23.25
N LEU A 132 -7.24 2.76 -24.11
CA LEU A 132 -6.57 2.93 -25.39
C LEU A 132 -7.45 3.69 -26.39
N SER A 133 -8.72 3.31 -26.54
CA SER A 133 -9.66 4.07 -27.37
C SER A 133 -9.80 5.50 -26.89
N ARG A 134 -9.94 5.68 -25.58
CA ARG A 134 -10.08 7.02 -24.97
C ARG A 134 -8.84 7.89 -25.17
N ALA A 135 -7.65 7.32 -25.06
CA ALA A 135 -6.41 8.05 -25.29
C ALA A 135 -6.31 8.62 -26.71
N HIS A 136 -6.71 7.85 -27.74
CA HIS A 136 -6.76 8.34 -29.12
C HIS A 136 -7.75 9.48 -29.33
N GLU A 137 -8.95 9.39 -28.72
CA GLU A 137 -9.95 10.46 -28.77
C GLU A 137 -9.38 11.75 -28.16
N LEU A 138 -8.76 11.65 -26.97
CA LEU A 138 -8.18 12.78 -26.25
C LEU A 138 -7.00 13.43 -26.98
N GLU A 139 -6.17 12.61 -27.65
CA GLU A 139 -5.09 13.12 -28.50
C GLU A 139 -5.65 13.95 -29.66
N VAL A 140 -6.71 13.50 -30.32
CA VAL A 140 -7.41 14.24 -31.38
C VAL A 140 -8.06 15.53 -30.84
N MET A 141 -8.59 15.51 -29.61
CA MET A 141 -9.16 16.69 -28.96
C MET A 141 -8.10 17.73 -28.57
N GLY A 142 -6.81 17.39 -28.59
CA GLY A 142 -5.70 18.28 -28.37
C GLY A 142 -5.24 18.38 -26.92
N VAL A 143 -5.39 17.32 -26.15
CA VAL A 143 -4.76 17.13 -24.84
C VAL A 143 -3.24 17.09 -25.00
N ASP A 144 -2.49 17.68 -24.08
CA ASP A 144 -1.03 17.81 -24.20
C ASP A 144 -0.23 16.66 -23.60
N ILE A 145 -0.78 15.98 -22.59
CA ILE A 145 -0.11 14.91 -21.82
C ILE A 145 -1.15 13.85 -21.44
N MET A 146 -0.80 12.58 -21.62
CA MET A 146 -1.65 11.45 -21.19
C MET A 146 -1.05 10.78 -19.95
N CYS A 147 -1.84 10.61 -18.89
CA CYS A 147 -1.39 9.99 -17.65
C CYS A 147 -1.95 8.57 -17.48
N ALA A 148 -1.08 7.57 -17.58
CA ALA A 148 -1.37 6.18 -17.22
C ALA A 148 -1.42 6.07 -15.69
N HIS A 149 -2.62 6.04 -15.11
CA HIS A 149 -2.81 6.11 -13.66
C HIS A 149 -3.61 4.92 -13.12
N ALA A 150 -3.05 4.24 -12.13
CA ALA A 150 -3.79 3.30 -11.28
C ALA A 150 -4.07 3.97 -9.93
N GLY A 151 -5.34 4.24 -9.64
CA GLY A 151 -5.76 4.86 -8.39
C GLY A 151 -5.40 4.02 -7.17
N ILE A 152 -5.36 4.64 -5.97
CA ILE A 152 -4.97 3.98 -4.71
C ILE A 152 -5.77 2.68 -4.49
N ASP A 153 -7.08 2.72 -4.67
CA ASP A 153 -7.93 1.53 -4.47
C ASP A 153 -7.67 0.44 -5.54
N GLN A 154 -7.30 0.81 -6.76
CA GLN A 154 -6.91 -0.15 -7.80
C GLN A 154 -5.56 -0.79 -7.49
N GLN A 155 -4.60 -0.03 -7.00
CA GLN A 155 -3.29 -0.54 -6.55
C GLN A 155 -3.45 -1.55 -5.41
N MET A 156 -4.39 -1.32 -4.47
CA MET A 156 -4.68 -2.25 -3.39
C MET A 156 -5.24 -3.60 -3.90
N THR A 157 -5.85 -3.62 -5.09
CA THR A 157 -6.34 -4.85 -5.75
C THR A 157 -5.31 -5.49 -6.69
N GLY A 158 -4.08 -4.95 -6.75
CA GLY A 158 -2.98 -5.49 -7.55
C GLY A 158 -2.94 -5.00 -9.00
N LYS A 159 -3.75 -4.03 -9.40
CA LYS A 159 -3.63 -3.39 -10.72
C LYS A 159 -2.45 -2.43 -10.71
N THR A 160 -1.69 -2.40 -11.80
CA THR A 160 -0.51 -1.54 -11.94
C THR A 160 -0.66 -0.59 -13.12
N SER A 161 -0.17 0.63 -12.95
CA SER A 161 -0.09 1.62 -14.03
C SER A 161 0.95 1.25 -15.10
N LEU A 162 1.90 0.38 -14.78
CA LEU A 162 2.93 -0.08 -15.73
C LEU A 162 2.36 -0.89 -16.89
N GLU A 163 1.35 -1.74 -16.63
CA GLU A 163 0.69 -2.49 -17.69
C GLU A 163 -0.11 -1.56 -18.63
N LEU A 164 -0.77 -0.56 -18.04
CA LEU A 164 -1.46 0.47 -18.82
C LEU A 164 -0.47 1.30 -19.65
N LEU A 165 0.60 1.79 -19.04
CA LEU A 165 1.65 2.54 -19.76
C LEU A 165 2.16 1.74 -20.96
N LYS A 166 2.49 0.47 -20.76
CA LYS A 166 2.98 -0.41 -21.84
C LYS A 166 1.98 -0.56 -22.99
N SER A 167 0.67 -0.56 -22.71
CA SER A 167 -0.35 -0.64 -23.76
C SER A 167 -0.49 0.67 -24.55
N LEU A 168 -0.12 1.80 -23.97
CA LEU A 168 -0.22 3.13 -24.58
C LEU A 168 1.05 3.54 -25.35
N SER A 169 2.22 3.06 -24.91
CA SER A 169 3.53 3.57 -25.35
C SER A 169 3.79 3.51 -26.86
N ASP A 170 3.23 2.51 -27.56
CA ASP A 170 3.37 2.36 -29.01
C ASP A 170 2.18 2.92 -29.81
N GLN A 171 1.18 3.45 -29.12
CA GLN A 171 -0.12 3.82 -29.72
C GLN A 171 -0.46 5.30 -29.57
N VAL A 172 0.10 5.99 -28.57
CA VAL A 172 -0.13 7.39 -28.24
C VAL A 172 1.13 8.20 -28.59
N HIS A 173 0.97 9.37 -29.24
CA HIS A 173 2.07 10.17 -29.77
C HIS A 173 2.37 11.45 -28.94
N ILE A 174 1.52 11.77 -27.98
CA ILE A 174 1.77 12.83 -27.00
C ILE A 174 2.53 12.29 -25.80
N PRO A 175 3.24 13.12 -25.01
CA PRO A 175 3.98 12.70 -23.84
C PRO A 175 3.17 11.84 -22.88
N LEU A 176 3.75 10.71 -22.45
CA LEU A 176 3.15 9.80 -21.50
C LEU A 176 3.68 10.03 -20.09
N ALA A 177 2.77 10.32 -19.18
CA ALA A 177 3.01 10.32 -17.74
C ALA A 177 2.54 8.99 -17.14
N ILE A 178 3.17 8.59 -16.03
CA ILE A 178 2.72 7.45 -15.23
C ILE A 178 2.56 7.86 -13.77
N ALA A 179 1.44 7.44 -13.15
CA ALA A 179 1.14 7.70 -11.75
C ALA A 179 0.59 6.46 -11.05
N GLY A 180 0.69 6.45 -9.72
CA GLY A 180 0.07 5.43 -8.89
C GLY A 180 1.01 4.31 -8.44
N GLY A 181 1.49 4.41 -7.17
CA GLY A 181 2.27 3.38 -6.51
C GLY A 181 3.69 3.19 -7.03
N ILE A 182 4.27 4.20 -7.66
CA ILE A 182 5.62 4.13 -8.23
C ILE A 182 6.66 4.24 -7.10
N ASP A 183 7.51 3.24 -7.00
CA ASP A 183 8.74 3.20 -6.18
C ASP A 183 9.99 3.25 -7.08
N ALA A 184 11.17 3.05 -6.51
CA ALA A 184 12.42 3.13 -7.27
C ALA A 184 12.51 2.08 -8.39
N ASP A 185 12.07 0.85 -8.12
CA ASP A 185 12.08 -0.22 -9.13
C ASP A 185 11.02 0.04 -10.21
N GLY A 186 9.83 0.51 -9.82
CA GLY A 186 8.77 0.93 -10.74
C GLY A 186 9.15 2.13 -11.60
N ALA A 187 9.97 3.07 -11.08
CA ALA A 187 10.48 4.20 -11.84
C ALA A 187 11.41 3.74 -12.99
N ALA A 188 12.33 2.79 -12.72
CA ALA A 188 13.18 2.21 -13.75
C ALA A 188 12.37 1.47 -14.83
N ASP A 189 11.31 0.73 -14.42
CA ASP A 189 10.40 0.06 -15.36
C ASP A 189 9.60 1.06 -16.20
N ALA A 190 9.12 2.15 -15.59
CA ALA A 190 8.39 3.21 -16.28
C ALA A 190 9.21 3.82 -17.43
N VAL A 191 10.48 4.12 -17.20
CA VAL A 191 11.39 4.63 -18.25
C VAL A 191 11.53 3.62 -19.39
N ARG A 192 11.69 2.33 -19.07
CA ARG A 192 11.82 1.27 -20.09
C ARG A 192 10.55 1.08 -20.91
N TYR A 193 9.39 1.36 -20.35
CA TYR A 193 8.10 1.29 -21.05
C TYR A 193 7.69 2.62 -21.69
N GLY A 194 8.59 3.61 -21.77
CA GLY A 194 8.40 4.81 -22.55
C GLY A 194 7.73 5.98 -21.82
N ALA A 195 7.70 5.98 -20.47
CA ALA A 195 7.27 7.16 -19.73
C ALA A 195 8.24 8.34 -19.96
N GLU A 196 7.69 9.50 -20.26
CA GLU A 196 8.44 10.77 -20.31
C GLU A 196 8.31 11.55 -19.00
N ILE A 197 7.27 11.27 -18.21
CA ILE A 197 6.99 11.89 -16.92
C ILE A 197 6.67 10.77 -15.91
N VAL A 198 7.39 10.72 -14.80
CA VAL A 198 7.14 9.77 -13.71
C VAL A 198 6.67 10.53 -12.49
N ILE A 199 5.42 10.27 -12.08
CA ILE A 199 4.74 10.94 -10.98
C ILE A 199 4.84 10.07 -9.73
N VAL A 200 5.49 10.58 -8.69
CA VAL A 200 5.71 9.87 -7.43
C VAL A 200 5.09 10.66 -6.27
N GLY A 201 4.12 10.05 -5.61
CA GLY A 201 3.47 10.59 -4.42
C GLY A 201 4.01 9.96 -3.13
N GLY A 202 3.24 9.07 -2.52
CA GLY A 202 3.46 8.53 -1.18
C GLY A 202 4.83 7.91 -0.91
N TRP A 203 5.52 7.37 -1.91
CA TRP A 203 6.86 6.82 -1.72
C TRP A 203 7.89 7.90 -1.31
N ILE A 204 7.74 9.11 -1.82
CA ILE A 204 8.56 10.28 -1.47
C ILE A 204 7.95 11.01 -0.27
N THR A 205 6.68 11.40 -0.34
CA THR A 205 6.04 12.33 0.61
C THR A 205 5.85 11.74 2.02
N ARG A 206 5.82 10.39 2.14
CA ARG A 206 5.74 9.68 3.43
C ARG A 206 7.09 9.19 3.95
N SER A 207 8.18 9.48 3.24
CA SER A 207 9.52 9.12 3.69
C SER A 207 9.96 10.01 4.85
N ALA A 208 10.73 9.42 5.79
CA ALA A 208 11.43 10.17 6.84
C ALA A 208 12.56 11.05 6.27
N ASP A 209 13.12 10.66 5.11
CA ASP A 209 14.12 11.39 4.33
C ASP A 209 13.59 11.61 2.91
N VAL A 210 12.86 12.71 2.72
CA VAL A 210 12.25 13.09 1.45
C VAL A 210 13.33 13.34 0.37
N THR A 211 14.38 14.11 0.71
CA THR A 211 15.47 14.43 -0.21
C THR A 211 16.21 13.17 -0.67
N GLY A 212 16.56 12.28 0.24
CA GLY A 212 17.22 11.01 -0.10
C GLY A 212 16.34 10.09 -0.93
N SER A 213 15.05 10.02 -0.63
CA SER A 213 14.08 9.24 -1.41
C SER A 213 13.90 9.80 -2.81
N THR A 214 13.79 11.12 -2.96
CA THR A 214 13.71 11.77 -4.28
C THR A 214 14.96 11.52 -5.10
N ARG A 215 16.15 11.66 -4.48
CA ARG A 215 17.44 11.39 -5.15
C ARG A 215 17.56 9.94 -5.61
N LYS A 216 17.00 9.00 -4.86
CA LYS A 216 16.99 7.59 -5.25
C LYS A 216 16.13 7.36 -6.49
N ILE A 217 14.92 7.93 -6.56
CA ILE A 217 14.08 7.88 -7.76
C ILE A 217 14.81 8.54 -8.95
N ARG A 218 15.37 9.74 -8.77
CA ARG A 218 16.10 10.44 -9.83
C ARG A 218 17.22 9.57 -10.42
N SER A 219 17.99 8.91 -9.56
CA SER A 219 19.06 8.01 -9.99
C SER A 219 18.54 6.84 -10.85
N GLU A 220 17.39 6.28 -10.54
CA GLU A 220 16.77 5.20 -11.34
C GLU A 220 16.17 5.72 -12.65
N LEU A 221 15.74 6.98 -12.72
CA LEU A 221 15.28 7.60 -13.96
C LEU A 221 16.45 7.92 -14.90
N ASP A 222 17.57 8.38 -14.35
CA ASP A 222 18.77 8.73 -15.11
C ASP A 222 19.53 7.48 -15.59
N ASN A 223 19.54 6.42 -14.78
CA ASN A 223 20.25 5.16 -15.05
C ASN A 223 19.37 3.96 -14.67
N PRO A 224 18.39 3.61 -15.50
CA PRO A 224 17.43 2.56 -15.17
C PRO A 224 18.10 1.21 -14.91
N SER A 225 17.99 0.70 -13.68
CA SER A 225 18.54 -0.59 -13.31
C SER A 225 17.80 -1.74 -14.00
N ILE A 226 18.56 -2.70 -14.56
CA ILE A 226 18.00 -3.94 -15.13
C ILE A 226 17.90 -4.96 -13.99
N LYS A 227 16.80 -4.95 -13.25
CA LYS A 227 16.49 -6.04 -12.33
C LYS A 227 15.54 -7.00 -13.02
N SER A 228 15.88 -8.29 -13.06
CA SER A 228 14.92 -9.31 -13.44
C SER A 228 13.84 -9.37 -12.36
N VAL A 229 12.65 -8.87 -12.66
CA VAL A 229 11.49 -9.05 -11.78
C VAL A 229 11.08 -10.51 -11.87
N GLU A 230 11.62 -11.36 -10.97
CA GLU A 230 10.96 -12.62 -10.69
C GLU A 230 9.55 -12.30 -10.20
N LYS A 231 8.52 -12.67 -10.96
CA LYS A 231 7.13 -12.59 -10.50
C LYS A 231 7.02 -13.46 -9.23
N LYS A 232 7.09 -12.82 -8.07
CA LYS A 232 6.84 -13.51 -6.79
C LYS A 232 5.41 -14.04 -6.83
N SER A 233 5.20 -15.26 -6.36
CA SER A 233 3.82 -15.74 -6.21
C SER A 233 3.06 -14.80 -5.28
N PRO A 234 1.76 -14.55 -5.49
CA PRO A 234 0.97 -13.63 -4.67
C PRO A 234 1.11 -13.91 -3.17
N ASP A 235 1.15 -15.17 -2.77
CA ASP A 235 1.32 -15.57 -1.37
C ASP A 235 2.68 -15.17 -0.79
N LYS A 236 3.76 -15.26 -1.57
CA LYS A 236 5.09 -14.81 -1.13
C LYS A 236 5.14 -13.29 -0.95
N GLU A 237 4.43 -12.56 -1.79
CA GLU A 237 4.34 -11.11 -1.68
C GLU A 237 3.53 -10.70 -0.44
N ILE A 238 2.35 -11.33 -0.23
CA ILE A 238 1.52 -11.09 0.95
C ILE A 238 2.32 -11.39 2.24
N LEU A 239 3.00 -12.54 2.30
CA LEU A 239 3.83 -12.91 3.43
C LEU A 239 4.91 -11.85 3.71
N ALA A 240 5.63 -11.43 2.67
CA ALA A 240 6.68 -10.42 2.79
C ALA A 240 6.16 -9.05 3.27
N LEU A 241 4.97 -8.65 2.85
CA LEU A 241 4.30 -7.42 3.29
C LEU A 241 3.86 -7.55 4.77
N LEU A 242 3.17 -8.63 5.13
CA LEU A 242 2.66 -8.84 6.50
C LEU A 242 3.78 -9.01 7.53
N MET A 243 4.93 -9.56 7.15
CA MET A 243 6.11 -9.65 8.01
C MET A 243 6.71 -8.28 8.35
N GLN A 244 6.47 -7.25 7.54
CA GLN A 244 6.99 -5.91 7.76
C GLN A 244 6.12 -5.04 8.67
N VAL A 245 4.86 -5.41 8.88
CA VAL A 245 3.87 -4.59 9.59
C VAL A 245 3.46 -5.23 10.91
N SER A 246 2.98 -4.44 11.88
CA SER A 246 2.46 -4.95 13.15
C SER A 246 1.01 -5.45 13.03
N ALA A 247 0.56 -6.26 13.99
CA ALA A 247 -0.85 -6.66 14.08
C ALA A 247 -1.79 -5.44 14.23
N PRO A 248 -1.45 -4.39 15.02
CA PRO A 248 -2.17 -3.11 15.01
C PRO A 248 -2.31 -2.48 13.63
N ASN A 249 -1.23 -2.37 12.83
CA ASN A 249 -1.30 -1.82 11.48
C ASN A 249 -2.27 -2.60 10.58
N VAL A 250 -2.31 -3.93 10.73
CA VAL A 250 -3.25 -4.78 9.99
C VAL A 250 -4.69 -4.55 10.45
N SER A 251 -4.93 -4.46 11.76
CA SER A 251 -6.26 -4.15 12.29
C SER A 251 -6.77 -2.79 11.82
N ASP A 252 -5.91 -1.78 11.79
CA ASP A 252 -6.26 -0.45 11.28
C ASP A 252 -6.56 -0.49 9.77
N ALA A 253 -5.80 -1.25 8.98
CA ALA A 253 -6.08 -1.50 7.57
C ALA A 253 -7.42 -2.18 7.32
N MET A 254 -7.92 -2.91 8.31
CA MET A 254 -9.24 -3.56 8.33
C MET A 254 -10.32 -2.71 9.02
N HIS A 255 -10.08 -1.41 9.25
CA HIS A 255 -10.98 -0.52 9.98
C HIS A 255 -11.29 -1.01 11.41
N ARG A 256 -10.25 -1.44 12.15
CA ARG A 256 -10.28 -1.96 13.53
C ARG A 256 -11.09 -3.26 13.67
N LYS A 257 -11.01 -4.13 12.64
CA LYS A 257 -11.65 -5.45 12.62
C LYS A 257 -10.60 -6.57 12.61
N GLY A 258 -11.06 -7.81 12.76
CA GLY A 258 -10.25 -9.01 12.62
C GLY A 258 -9.40 -9.38 13.85
N ALA A 259 -9.34 -8.53 14.87
CA ALA A 259 -8.58 -8.81 16.09
C ALA A 259 -9.29 -9.88 16.94
N MET A 260 -8.54 -10.92 17.35
CA MET A 260 -9.02 -12.00 18.21
C MET A 260 -8.99 -11.56 19.68
N SER A 261 -10.14 -11.57 20.33
CA SER A 261 -10.30 -11.13 21.71
C SER A 261 -9.81 -12.16 22.71
N GLY A 262 -9.10 -11.72 23.76
CA GLY A 262 -8.66 -12.52 24.88
C GLY A 262 -7.51 -13.50 24.55
N ILE A 263 -6.99 -13.50 23.34
CA ILE A 263 -5.84 -14.33 22.92
C ILE A 263 -4.57 -13.46 22.97
N VAL A 264 -3.59 -13.91 23.75
CA VAL A 264 -2.35 -13.19 24.01
C VAL A 264 -1.13 -14.01 23.61
N SER A 265 -0.02 -13.34 23.32
CA SER A 265 1.27 -14.00 23.07
C SER A 265 1.79 -14.64 24.34
N ILE A 266 2.24 -15.88 24.25
CA ILE A 266 2.82 -16.63 25.37
C ILE A 266 4.33 -16.40 25.45
N CYS A 267 5.01 -16.26 24.32
CA CYS A 267 6.47 -16.21 24.29
C CYS A 267 7.06 -14.80 24.30
N GLY A 268 6.26 -13.76 24.11
CA GLY A 268 6.75 -12.39 23.95
C GLY A 268 7.68 -12.20 22.74
N ASN A 269 7.73 -11.00 22.21
CA ASN A 269 8.65 -10.59 21.12
C ASN A 269 8.75 -11.58 19.93
N VAL A 270 7.61 -12.15 19.56
CA VAL A 270 7.49 -13.06 18.41
C VAL A 270 6.63 -12.44 17.32
N LYS A 271 6.91 -12.78 16.08
CA LYS A 271 6.10 -12.44 14.92
C LYS A 271 5.62 -13.72 14.26
N MET A 272 4.34 -13.81 14.00
CA MET A 272 3.70 -14.92 13.31
C MET A 272 2.95 -14.43 12.09
N VAL A 273 3.16 -15.04 10.95
CA VAL A 273 2.37 -14.80 9.72
C VAL A 273 2.28 -16.12 8.97
N GLY A 274 1.07 -16.50 8.57
CA GLY A 274 0.86 -17.70 7.75
C GLY A 274 -0.60 -17.94 7.41
N ARG A 275 -0.87 -18.90 6.55
CA ARG A 275 -2.22 -19.33 6.22
C ARG A 275 -2.79 -20.24 7.31
N ALA A 276 -4.06 -20.08 7.60
CA ALA A 276 -4.75 -20.84 8.64
C ALA A 276 -5.03 -22.29 8.23
N VAL A 277 -4.60 -23.24 9.07
CA VAL A 277 -5.16 -24.59 9.19
C VAL A 277 -6.05 -24.56 10.42
N THR A 278 -7.35 -24.67 10.22
CA THR A 278 -8.33 -24.51 11.29
C THR A 278 -8.67 -25.84 11.95
N VAL A 279 -8.91 -25.81 13.25
CA VAL A 279 -9.26 -26.99 14.06
C VAL A 279 -10.42 -26.67 14.97
N GLN A 280 -11.52 -27.37 14.82
CA GLN A 280 -12.58 -27.43 15.81
C GLN A 280 -12.35 -28.64 16.72
N THR A 281 -12.36 -28.45 18.05
CA THR A 281 -12.29 -29.53 19.01
C THR A 281 -13.16 -29.22 20.23
N LEU A 282 -13.38 -30.22 21.10
CA LEU A 282 -14.04 -30.02 22.37
C LEU A 282 -13.04 -29.64 23.47
N ALA A 283 -13.54 -29.05 24.55
CA ALA A 283 -12.73 -28.64 25.69
C ALA A 283 -11.77 -29.78 26.17
N GLY A 284 -10.46 -29.53 26.03
CA GLY A 284 -9.38 -30.42 26.43
C GLY A 284 -9.13 -31.64 25.52
N ASP A 285 -9.91 -31.85 24.45
CA ASP A 285 -9.60 -32.93 23.49
C ASP A 285 -8.44 -32.51 22.59
N TRP A 286 -7.29 -33.18 22.72
CA TRP A 286 -6.07 -32.84 21.97
C TRP A 286 -5.84 -33.68 20.71
N ALA A 287 -6.73 -34.65 20.38
CA ALA A 287 -6.53 -35.52 19.22
C ALA A 287 -6.50 -34.73 17.91
N LYS A 288 -7.55 -33.93 17.61
CA LYS A 288 -7.60 -33.15 16.38
C LYS A 288 -6.55 -32.02 16.32
N PRO A 289 -6.26 -31.27 17.42
CA PRO A 289 -5.11 -30.39 17.49
C PRO A 289 -3.77 -31.04 17.08
N VAL A 290 -3.47 -32.22 17.53
CA VAL A 290 -2.23 -32.94 17.18
C VAL A 290 -2.28 -33.49 15.75
N GLU A 291 -3.40 -34.07 15.30
CA GLU A 291 -3.57 -34.47 13.89
C GLU A 291 -3.40 -33.32 12.91
N ALA A 292 -3.77 -32.09 13.30
CA ALA A 292 -3.61 -30.90 12.45
C ALA A 292 -2.13 -30.58 12.16
N ILE A 293 -1.20 -31.02 13.01
CA ILE A 293 0.23 -30.88 12.75
C ILE A 293 0.62 -31.68 11.50
N ASP A 294 0.01 -32.89 11.31
CA ASP A 294 0.29 -33.73 10.14
C ASP A 294 -0.27 -33.11 8.84
N VAL A 295 -1.39 -32.43 8.94
CA VAL A 295 -2.07 -31.78 7.81
C VAL A 295 -1.39 -30.43 7.40
N ALA A 296 -0.98 -29.63 8.40
CA ALA A 296 -0.37 -28.32 8.17
C ALA A 296 0.96 -28.43 7.42
N ARG A 297 1.22 -27.48 6.55
CA ARG A 297 2.47 -27.35 5.79
C ARG A 297 3.41 -26.35 6.47
N LYS A 298 4.65 -26.35 6.04
CA LYS A 298 5.61 -25.31 6.43
C LYS A 298 5.04 -23.92 6.16
N ASP A 299 5.31 -22.99 7.08
CA ASP A 299 4.88 -21.59 7.04
C ASP A 299 3.35 -21.38 7.19
N GLU A 300 2.57 -22.41 7.50
CA GLU A 300 1.15 -22.29 7.88
C GLU A 300 0.99 -22.08 9.39
N VAL A 301 -0.18 -21.59 9.81
CA VAL A 301 -0.57 -21.35 11.21
C VAL A 301 -1.73 -22.25 11.58
N ILE A 302 -1.60 -23.01 12.67
CA ILE A 302 -2.70 -23.81 13.21
C ILE A 302 -3.55 -22.94 14.11
N VAL A 303 -4.86 -22.86 13.84
CA VAL A 303 -5.84 -22.08 14.63
C VAL A 303 -6.86 -23.03 15.22
N ILE A 304 -6.90 -23.09 16.55
CA ILE A 304 -7.69 -24.09 17.30
C ILE A 304 -8.82 -23.40 18.06
N ASN A 305 -10.05 -23.79 17.80
CA ASN A 305 -11.16 -23.53 18.69
C ASN A 305 -11.29 -24.69 19.69
N ASN A 306 -11.00 -24.42 20.97
CA ASN A 306 -11.15 -25.37 22.09
C ASN A 306 -12.33 -24.95 22.99
N ASP A 307 -13.45 -24.51 22.39
CA ASP A 307 -14.65 -24.00 23.06
C ASP A 307 -14.37 -22.85 24.06
N GLY A 308 -13.26 -22.13 23.89
CA GLY A 308 -12.85 -21.09 24.84
C GLY A 308 -12.46 -21.60 26.21
N ALA A 309 -12.23 -22.92 26.39
CA ALA A 309 -11.98 -23.55 27.70
C ALA A 309 -10.64 -23.06 28.28
N THR A 310 -10.72 -22.46 29.48
CA THR A 310 -9.54 -21.89 30.17
C THR A 310 -9.08 -22.74 31.36
N HIS A 311 -9.71 -23.92 31.61
CA HIS A 311 -9.47 -24.78 32.78
C HIS A 311 -8.78 -26.10 32.42
N ILE A 312 -8.64 -26.42 31.13
CA ILE A 312 -8.05 -27.63 30.61
C ILE A 312 -7.33 -27.41 29.30
N ALA A 313 -6.12 -27.95 29.14
CA ALA A 313 -5.23 -27.67 28.01
C ALA A 313 -5.25 -28.82 26.98
N PRO A 314 -5.58 -28.55 25.69
CA PRO A 314 -5.42 -29.45 24.58
C PRO A 314 -4.01 -29.41 23.97
N TRP A 315 -3.10 -28.57 24.47
CA TRP A 315 -1.81 -28.28 23.86
C TRP A 315 -0.71 -28.07 24.88
N GLY A 316 0.48 -28.56 24.59
CA GLY A 316 1.66 -28.41 25.42
C GLY A 316 2.97 -28.43 24.63
N GLU A 317 4.07 -28.69 25.33
CA GLU A 317 5.44 -28.68 24.79
C GLU A 317 5.63 -29.65 23.62
N LEU A 318 5.26 -30.93 23.74
CA LEU A 318 5.50 -31.94 22.70
C LEU A 318 4.85 -31.60 21.36
N ALA A 319 3.63 -31.08 21.38
CA ALA A 319 2.94 -30.62 20.17
C ALA A 319 3.64 -29.41 19.57
N THR A 320 4.10 -28.45 20.41
CA THR A 320 4.88 -27.31 20.00
C THR A 320 6.21 -27.71 19.36
N LEU A 321 6.95 -28.63 19.95
CA LEU A 321 8.20 -29.15 19.40
C LEU A 321 7.99 -29.80 18.03
N SER A 322 6.89 -30.52 17.84
CA SER A 322 6.52 -31.12 16.55
C SER A 322 6.29 -30.03 15.48
N CYS A 323 5.65 -28.89 15.84
CA CYS A 323 5.47 -27.76 14.97
C CYS A 323 6.80 -27.09 14.61
N VAL A 324 7.71 -26.92 15.57
CA VAL A 324 9.06 -26.36 15.33
C VAL A 324 9.81 -27.21 14.31
N ILE A 325 9.83 -28.52 14.47
CA ILE A 325 10.52 -29.46 13.57
C ILE A 325 9.92 -29.41 12.17
N LYS A 326 8.61 -29.31 12.07
CA LYS A 326 7.89 -29.24 10.77
C LYS A 326 7.95 -27.87 10.11
N GLY A 327 8.38 -26.83 10.82
CA GLY A 327 8.48 -25.46 10.32
C GLY A 327 7.11 -24.77 10.19
N ILE A 328 6.15 -25.12 11.03
CA ILE A 328 4.85 -24.44 11.13
C ILE A 328 5.08 -23.07 11.75
N ALA A 329 4.47 -22.02 11.18
CA ALA A 329 4.76 -20.62 11.52
C ALA A 329 4.28 -20.21 12.92
N GLY A 330 3.29 -20.90 13.47
CA GLY A 330 2.78 -20.62 14.80
C GLY A 330 1.47 -21.32 15.10
N VAL A 331 0.99 -21.16 16.33
CA VAL A 331 -0.26 -21.77 16.81
C VAL A 331 -1.09 -20.74 17.58
N VAL A 332 -2.39 -20.72 17.32
CA VAL A 332 -3.38 -19.88 18.01
C VAL A 332 -4.44 -20.79 18.64
N ILE A 333 -4.70 -20.60 19.93
CA ILE A 333 -5.63 -21.45 20.66
C ILE A 333 -6.66 -20.60 21.39
N ASP A 334 -7.92 -20.75 20.98
CA ASP A 334 -9.05 -20.23 21.76
C ASP A 334 -9.32 -21.16 22.95
N GLY A 335 -8.45 -21.07 23.94
CA GLY A 335 -8.44 -21.95 25.10
C GLY A 335 -7.13 -21.87 25.88
N ALA A 336 -6.89 -22.87 26.73
CA ALA A 336 -5.70 -22.95 27.57
C ALA A 336 -4.57 -23.80 26.95
N ILE A 337 -3.34 -23.55 27.43
CA ILE A 337 -2.15 -24.34 27.15
C ILE A 337 -1.45 -24.73 28.44
N ARG A 338 -0.46 -25.63 28.37
CA ARG A 338 0.43 -26.01 29.47
C ARG A 338 1.90 -26.00 29.03
N ASP A 339 2.82 -26.36 29.93
CA ASP A 339 4.27 -26.52 29.66
C ASP A 339 4.93 -25.21 29.14
N VAL A 340 4.53 -24.06 29.69
CA VAL A 340 4.86 -22.71 29.17
C VAL A 340 6.35 -22.40 29.24
N ASP A 341 7.07 -22.94 30.25
CA ASP A 341 8.49 -22.64 30.41
C ASP A 341 9.31 -23.24 29.25
N ASP A 342 8.99 -24.47 28.85
CA ASP A 342 9.63 -25.14 27.73
C ASP A 342 9.25 -24.48 26.40
N ILE A 343 7.97 -24.11 26.23
CA ILE A 343 7.49 -23.39 25.05
C ILE A 343 8.20 -22.03 24.90
N LYS A 344 8.36 -21.27 25.99
CA LYS A 344 9.11 -20.01 26.00
C LYS A 344 10.59 -20.18 25.65
N ALA A 345 11.21 -21.28 26.11
CA ALA A 345 12.60 -21.61 25.78
C ALA A 345 12.78 -21.84 24.27
N MET A 346 11.78 -22.40 23.59
CA MET A 346 11.78 -22.56 22.13
C MET A 346 11.57 -21.25 21.37
N LYS A 347 11.12 -20.16 22.00
CA LYS A 347 10.74 -18.88 21.37
C LYS A 347 9.76 -19.08 20.19
N TYR A 348 8.87 -20.03 20.31
CA TYR A 348 7.94 -20.38 19.26
C TYR A 348 6.68 -19.47 19.31
N PRO A 349 6.19 -18.95 18.17
CA PRO A 349 4.99 -18.12 18.15
C PRO A 349 3.74 -18.92 18.55
N LEU A 350 3.35 -18.80 19.82
CA LEU A 350 2.18 -19.43 20.38
C LEU A 350 1.32 -18.41 21.11
N PHE A 351 0.02 -18.47 20.85
CA PHE A 351 -0.99 -17.53 21.36
C PHE A 351 -2.14 -18.32 21.98
N ALA A 352 -2.56 -17.93 23.17
CA ALA A 352 -3.62 -18.63 23.91
C ALA A 352 -4.38 -17.68 24.85
N LYS A 353 -5.52 -18.16 25.38
CA LYS A 353 -6.33 -17.41 26.38
C LYS A 353 -5.83 -17.59 27.80
N ALA A 354 -5.30 -18.77 28.13
CA ALA A 354 -4.94 -19.12 29.49
C ALA A 354 -3.78 -20.14 29.56
N VAL A 355 -3.22 -20.27 30.75
CA VAL A 355 -2.20 -21.27 31.07
C VAL A 355 -2.69 -22.08 32.27
N VAL A 356 -2.68 -23.42 32.15
CA VAL A 356 -3.11 -24.34 33.22
C VAL A 356 -2.25 -25.62 33.21
N PRO A 357 -2.06 -26.28 34.34
CA PRO A 357 -1.26 -27.50 34.39
C PRO A 357 -2.01 -28.74 33.89
N ASN A 358 -3.37 -28.70 33.85
CA ASN A 358 -4.18 -29.90 33.53
C ASN A 358 -4.21 -30.15 32.04
N ALA A 359 -3.86 -31.35 31.62
CA ALA A 359 -4.10 -31.86 30.28
C ALA A 359 -5.49 -32.48 30.16
N GLY A 360 -6.04 -32.40 28.94
CA GLY A 360 -7.19 -33.20 28.57
C GLY A 360 -6.81 -34.61 28.06
N GLU A 361 -7.75 -35.27 27.42
CA GLU A 361 -7.62 -36.61 26.88
C GLU A 361 -7.89 -36.64 25.37
N PRO A 362 -7.27 -37.55 24.59
CA PRO A 362 -7.55 -37.70 23.17
C PRO A 362 -8.86 -38.44 22.97
N LYS A 363 -9.91 -37.78 22.54
CA LYS A 363 -11.22 -38.36 22.25
C LYS A 363 -11.53 -38.42 20.76
N GLY A 364 -10.90 -37.55 19.96
CA GLY A 364 -11.02 -37.50 18.51
C GLY A 364 -12.22 -36.74 17.99
N PHE A 365 -12.90 -35.99 18.84
CA PHE A 365 -14.02 -35.14 18.40
C PHE A 365 -13.54 -33.89 17.69
N GLY A 366 -14.34 -33.44 16.73
CA GLY A 366 -14.08 -32.22 16.00
C GLY A 366 -13.64 -32.43 14.55
N GLU A 367 -13.17 -31.35 13.92
CA GLU A 367 -12.88 -31.32 12.48
C GLU A 367 -11.67 -30.45 12.20
N ILE A 368 -10.89 -30.83 11.17
CA ILE A 368 -9.77 -30.04 10.65
C ILE A 368 -10.20 -29.44 9.33
N ASN A 369 -9.82 -28.17 9.09
CA ASN A 369 -10.18 -27.40 7.91
C ASN A 369 -11.69 -27.12 7.77
N ALA A 370 -12.42 -26.97 8.87
CA ALA A 370 -13.75 -26.36 8.91
C ALA A 370 -13.66 -24.87 9.23
N GLU A 371 -14.71 -24.10 8.91
CA GLU A 371 -14.85 -22.75 9.43
C GLU A 371 -15.07 -22.79 10.94
N ILE A 372 -14.30 -22.02 11.70
CA ILE A 372 -14.35 -22.00 13.16
C ILE A 372 -14.55 -20.59 13.70
N GLN A 373 -14.90 -20.49 14.97
CA GLN A 373 -14.81 -19.24 15.74
C GLN A 373 -13.55 -19.28 16.61
N CYS A 374 -12.75 -18.21 16.60
CA CYS A 374 -11.55 -18.12 17.44
C CYS A 374 -11.38 -16.67 17.92
N GLY A 375 -11.38 -16.46 19.23
CA GLY A 375 -11.31 -15.12 19.81
C GLY A 375 -12.43 -14.18 19.34
N GLY A 376 -13.63 -14.70 19.08
CA GLY A 376 -14.77 -13.93 18.57
C GLY A 376 -14.71 -13.58 17.08
N GLN A 377 -13.74 -14.13 16.33
CA GLN A 377 -13.62 -13.95 14.88
C GLN A 377 -13.90 -15.27 14.16
N ALA A 378 -14.60 -15.20 13.03
CA ALA A 378 -14.71 -16.33 12.10
C ALA A 378 -13.36 -16.52 11.39
N VAL A 379 -12.86 -17.74 11.35
CA VAL A 379 -11.62 -18.13 10.67
C VAL A 379 -11.92 -19.26 9.71
N ARG A 380 -11.59 -19.06 8.44
CA ARG A 380 -11.74 -20.06 7.40
C ARG A 380 -10.39 -20.69 7.05
N PRO A 381 -10.37 -21.95 6.62
CA PRO A 381 -9.15 -22.55 6.09
C PRO A 381 -8.53 -21.68 5.00
N GLY A 382 -7.23 -21.40 5.11
CA GLY A 382 -6.50 -20.56 4.17
C GLY A 382 -6.60 -19.06 4.39
N ASP A 383 -7.38 -18.55 5.36
CA ASP A 383 -7.29 -17.15 5.78
C ASP A 383 -5.88 -16.83 6.29
N TRP A 384 -5.44 -15.58 6.17
CA TRP A 384 -4.14 -15.19 6.70
C TRP A 384 -4.24 -14.82 8.18
N ILE A 385 -3.30 -15.31 8.93
CA ILE A 385 -3.16 -15.00 10.35
C ILE A 385 -1.89 -14.21 10.56
N THR A 386 -1.98 -13.09 11.27
CA THR A 386 -0.81 -12.36 11.74
C THR A 386 -0.90 -12.16 13.24
N GLY A 387 0.21 -12.36 13.95
CA GLY A 387 0.29 -12.19 15.40
C GLY A 387 1.61 -11.58 15.84
N ASP A 388 1.56 -10.76 16.88
CA ASP A 388 2.69 -10.20 17.62
C ASP A 388 2.29 -9.99 19.09
N GLU A 389 3.11 -9.27 19.88
CA GLU A 389 2.80 -9.03 21.30
C GLU A 389 1.47 -8.29 21.53
N SER A 390 0.94 -7.58 20.53
CA SER A 390 -0.35 -6.90 20.63
C SER A 390 -1.54 -7.81 20.45
N GLY A 391 -1.32 -9.07 20.01
CA GLY A 391 -2.36 -10.06 19.78
C GLY A 391 -2.36 -10.64 18.36
N VAL A 392 -3.49 -11.22 17.97
CA VAL A 392 -3.68 -11.92 16.70
C VAL A 392 -4.78 -11.27 15.88
N VAL A 393 -4.56 -11.15 14.57
CA VAL A 393 -5.54 -10.65 13.59
C VAL A 393 -5.74 -11.69 12.50
N VAL A 394 -7.00 -11.99 12.16
CA VAL A 394 -7.38 -12.81 11.01
C VAL A 394 -7.71 -11.91 9.81
N ILE A 395 -7.22 -12.30 8.64
CA ILE A 395 -7.38 -11.56 7.38
C ILE A 395 -8.03 -12.50 6.37
N PRO A 396 -9.24 -12.19 5.85
CA PRO A 396 -9.87 -13.01 4.81
C PRO A 396 -8.98 -13.16 3.58
N VAL A 397 -8.83 -14.39 3.09
CA VAL A 397 -7.91 -14.71 1.98
C VAL A 397 -8.15 -13.84 0.73
N GLY A 398 -9.41 -13.58 0.39
CA GLY A 398 -9.78 -12.77 -0.79
C GLY A 398 -9.40 -11.29 -0.69
N ARG A 399 -9.02 -10.80 0.50
CA ARG A 399 -8.63 -9.40 0.75
C ARG A 399 -7.19 -9.26 1.26
N ALA A 400 -6.47 -10.35 1.37
CA ALA A 400 -5.18 -10.37 2.05
C ALA A 400 -4.16 -9.43 1.40
N TYR A 401 -4.07 -9.39 0.07
CA TYR A 401 -3.16 -8.52 -0.65
C TYR A 401 -3.50 -7.04 -0.40
N GLU A 402 -4.77 -6.66 -0.57
CA GLU A 402 -5.26 -5.31 -0.30
C GLU A 402 -4.91 -4.87 1.13
N ILE A 403 -5.24 -5.71 2.11
CA ILE A 403 -5.04 -5.39 3.53
C ILE A 403 -3.55 -5.29 3.87
N ALA A 404 -2.70 -6.18 3.35
CA ALA A 404 -1.26 -6.13 3.55
C ALA A 404 -0.63 -4.84 2.99
N ARG A 405 -1.06 -4.41 1.81
CA ARG A 405 -0.63 -3.14 1.20
C ARG A 405 -1.09 -1.93 2.03
N ARG A 406 -2.36 -1.90 2.44
CA ARG A 406 -2.88 -0.82 3.30
C ARG A 406 -2.15 -0.76 4.65
N ALA A 407 -1.85 -1.90 5.27
CA ALA A 407 -1.11 -1.97 6.52
C ALA A 407 0.32 -1.39 6.37
N LEU A 408 0.99 -1.66 5.25
CA LEU A 408 2.30 -1.08 4.96
C LEU A 408 2.22 0.45 4.80
N GLU A 409 1.18 0.98 4.16
CA GLU A 409 0.98 2.42 4.04
C GLU A 409 0.69 3.08 5.42
N ILE A 410 -0.09 2.43 6.27
CA ILE A 410 -0.32 2.88 7.66
C ILE A 410 1.01 2.93 8.41
N LYS A 411 1.83 1.89 8.34
CA LYS A 411 3.16 1.87 8.97
C LYS A 411 4.04 3.03 8.51
N LYS A 412 4.12 3.29 7.19
CA LYS A 412 4.89 4.41 6.64
C LYS A 412 4.40 5.76 7.17
N ASN A 413 3.08 5.93 7.24
CA ASN A 413 2.50 7.16 7.80
C ASN A 413 2.85 7.32 9.29
N GLU A 414 2.80 6.25 10.07
CA GLU A 414 3.23 6.28 11.47
C GLU A 414 4.74 6.57 11.62
N GLU A 415 5.58 6.07 10.73
CA GLU A 415 7.02 6.37 10.71
C GLU A 415 7.26 7.86 10.48
N ARG A 416 6.52 8.49 9.56
CA ARG A 416 6.55 9.93 9.34
C ARG A 416 6.10 10.69 10.60
N ILE A 417 4.97 10.29 11.21
CA ILE A 417 4.45 10.92 12.44
C ILE A 417 5.49 10.83 13.58
N ARG A 418 6.13 9.68 13.76
CA ARG A 418 7.19 9.50 14.75
C ARG A 418 8.36 10.46 14.52
N GLU A 419 8.74 10.69 13.27
CA GLU A 419 9.83 11.60 12.95
C GLU A 419 9.45 13.06 13.22
N GLU A 420 8.23 13.47 12.91
CA GLU A 420 7.74 14.82 13.25
C GLU A 420 7.68 15.05 14.76
N ILE A 421 7.27 14.03 15.54
CA ILE A 421 7.30 14.09 17.00
C ILE A 421 8.75 14.21 17.52
N ARG A 422 9.71 13.46 16.94
CA ARG A 422 11.13 13.58 17.31
C ARG A 422 11.71 14.97 17.03
N ARG A 423 11.18 15.65 16.00
CA ARG A 423 11.54 17.04 15.65
C ARG A 423 10.87 18.10 16.53
N GLY A 424 10.05 17.68 17.51
CA GLY A 424 9.45 18.55 18.52
C GLY A 424 7.97 18.86 18.36
N SER A 425 7.30 18.29 17.33
CA SER A 425 5.84 18.38 17.22
C SER A 425 5.15 17.52 18.27
N THR A 426 3.95 17.91 18.69
CA THR A 426 3.11 17.06 19.54
C THR A 426 2.24 16.14 18.68
N LEU A 427 1.78 15.01 19.24
CA LEU A 427 0.88 14.12 18.55
C LEU A 427 -0.44 14.82 18.17
N SER A 428 -0.94 15.72 19.00
CA SER A 428 -2.17 16.49 18.72
C SER A 428 -2.00 17.44 17.54
N GLU A 429 -0.82 18.02 17.37
CA GLU A 429 -0.51 18.86 16.19
C GLU A 429 -0.41 18.02 14.93
N VAL A 430 0.34 16.93 14.96
CA VAL A 430 0.52 16.06 13.77
C VAL A 430 -0.76 15.34 13.37
N ALA A 431 -1.59 14.95 14.35
CA ALA A 431 -2.89 14.33 14.11
C ALA A 431 -4.01 15.35 13.85
N GLU A 432 -3.69 16.65 13.89
CA GLU A 432 -4.64 17.76 13.66
C GLU A 432 -5.92 17.67 14.50
N LEU A 433 -5.82 17.21 15.75
CA LEU A 433 -7.00 16.96 16.61
C LEU A 433 -7.88 18.18 16.79
N ILE A 434 -7.30 19.39 16.80
CA ILE A 434 -8.03 20.66 16.93
C ILE A 434 -9.03 20.86 15.77
N LYS A 435 -8.71 20.32 14.56
CA LYS A 435 -9.61 20.39 13.39
C LYS A 435 -10.84 19.47 13.55
N TRP A 436 -10.79 18.48 14.44
CA TRP A 436 -11.86 17.52 14.70
C TRP A 436 -12.82 17.93 15.83
N GLU A 437 -12.49 18.97 16.60
CA GLU A 437 -13.40 19.49 17.62
C GLU A 437 -14.62 20.11 16.93
N LYS A 438 -15.79 19.51 17.18
CA LYS A 438 -17.05 20.15 16.83
C LYS A 438 -17.22 21.36 17.74
N LYS A 439 -17.03 22.55 17.18
CA LYS A 439 -17.39 23.81 17.83
C LYS A 439 -18.89 23.95 17.95
#